data_05cc694ebdd5dddf55bfa4b9a09fe4e2
#
_entry.id   05cc694ebdd5dddf55bfa4b9a09fe4e2
#
_cell.length_a   1.000
_cell.length_b   1.000
_cell.length_c   1.000
_cell.angle_alpha   90.00
_cell.angle_beta   90.00
_cell.angle_gamma   90.00
#
_symmetry.space_group_name_H-M   'P 1'
#
loop_
_entity.id
_entity.type
_entity.pdbx_description
1 polymer ?
#
loop_
_entity_poly.entity_id
_entity_poly.type
_entity_poly.pdbx_seq_one_letter_code
_entity_poly.pdbx_strand_id
1 'polypeptide(L)'
;MEVDSLGGSKYLLLIVDEGSGCMKGFSLRAKYDSEECIKKYIMAVQTQFDYKVKFVRHDGAREFAANPLKAFYDDLGIEQQVTVPYAHKTNGTAERAIRTIVTIGRSMLHYAKLDRCFWAEAAMTAIYIKNRLPSPKCQDQTPFEIVNGFRPSVKHMRVFGCRTFVLTPKERRSKWDPKAREGLFTGYEEVSKAYRVYDIEAD
;
A
#
# COMPACT_ATOMS: atom_id res chain seq x y z
N MET A 1 -2.01 -0.43 15.01
CA MET A 1 -2.91 -1.59 14.95
C MET A 1 -2.83 -2.33 16.27
N GLU A 2 -3.89 -3.06 16.67
CA GLU A 2 -3.89 -3.81 17.94
C GLU A 2 -3.06 -5.09 17.88
N VAL A 3 -2.89 -5.64 16.68
CA VAL A 3 -2.14 -6.88 16.42
C VAL A 3 -1.01 -6.58 15.46
N ASP A 4 0.16 -7.15 15.71
CA ASP A 4 1.29 -7.05 14.79
C ASP A 4 0.98 -7.83 13.49
N SER A 5 1.47 -7.33 12.34
CA SER A 5 1.32 -8.07 11.09
C SER A 5 2.24 -9.30 11.06
N LEU A 6 2.06 -10.20 10.10
CA LEU A 6 2.97 -11.33 9.84
C LEU A 6 4.44 -10.88 9.76
N GLY A 7 4.71 -9.71 9.18
CA GLY A 7 6.04 -9.11 9.10
C GLY A 7 6.47 -8.31 10.32
N GLY A 8 5.68 -8.32 11.42
CA GLY A 8 5.96 -7.56 12.64
C GLY A 8 5.67 -6.06 12.53
N SER A 9 4.91 -5.61 11.54
CA SER A 9 4.52 -4.21 11.39
C SER A 9 3.37 -3.86 12.34
N LYS A 10 3.42 -2.62 12.89
CA LYS A 10 2.43 -2.08 13.84
C LYS A 10 1.62 -0.92 13.28
N TYR A 11 2.11 -0.26 12.24
CA TYR A 11 1.53 0.95 11.69
C TYR A 11 1.34 0.83 10.19
N LEU A 12 0.32 1.52 9.68
CA LEU A 12 0.08 1.74 8.26
C LEU A 12 0.32 3.22 7.95
N LEU A 13 1.29 3.52 7.12
CA LEU A 13 1.44 4.82 6.48
C LEU A 13 0.71 4.78 5.14
N LEU A 14 -0.17 5.72 4.90
CA LEU A 14 -0.88 5.87 3.63
C LEU A 14 -0.59 7.27 3.06
N ILE A 15 -0.03 7.30 1.87
CA ILE A 15 0.18 8.52 1.09
C ILE A 15 -0.89 8.55 0.00
N VAL A 16 -1.54 9.69 -0.17
CA VAL A 16 -2.60 9.89 -1.16
C VAL A 16 -2.25 11.09 -2.02
N ASP A 17 -2.17 10.90 -3.31
CA ASP A 17 -2.10 12.01 -4.26
C ASP A 17 -3.49 12.64 -4.41
N GLU A 18 -3.64 13.91 -4.08
CA GLU A 18 -4.93 14.59 -4.12
C GLU A 18 -5.44 14.82 -5.56
N GLY A 19 -4.54 14.90 -6.52
CA GLY A 19 -4.88 15.10 -7.93
C GLY A 19 -5.52 13.86 -8.55
N SER A 20 -4.80 12.76 -8.55
CA SER A 20 -5.26 11.49 -9.14
C SER A 20 -6.07 10.62 -8.20
N GLY A 21 -5.97 10.82 -6.89
CA GLY A 21 -6.48 9.91 -5.87
C GLY A 21 -5.66 8.62 -5.73
N CYS A 22 -4.48 8.55 -6.37
CA CYS A 22 -3.58 7.41 -6.26
C CYS A 22 -3.05 7.27 -4.84
N MET A 23 -2.94 6.05 -4.36
CA MET A 23 -2.54 5.73 -3.00
C MET A 23 -1.29 4.87 -2.99
N LYS A 24 -0.38 5.15 -2.06
CA LYS A 24 0.76 4.29 -1.74
C LYS A 24 0.75 3.98 -0.25
N GLY A 25 0.81 2.70 0.09
CA GLY A 25 0.85 2.23 1.47
C GLY A 25 2.22 1.68 1.85
N PHE A 26 2.54 1.80 3.13
CA PHE A 26 3.70 1.18 3.75
C PHE A 26 3.30 0.61 5.11
N SER A 27 3.66 -0.64 5.35
CA SER A 27 3.54 -1.25 6.66
C SER A 27 4.82 -1.00 7.45
N LEU A 28 4.72 -0.37 8.62
CA LEU A 28 5.86 0.10 9.41
C LEU A 28 5.94 -0.63 10.73
N ARG A 29 7.14 -0.95 11.18
CA ARG A 29 7.39 -1.50 12.53
C ARG A 29 7.35 -0.41 13.58
N ALA A 30 7.89 0.75 13.27
CA ALA A 30 7.88 1.91 14.13
C ALA A 30 7.43 3.16 13.37
N LYS A 31 6.94 4.16 14.09
CA LYS A 31 6.45 5.41 13.48
C LYS A 31 7.55 6.21 12.80
N TYR A 32 8.77 6.16 13.32
CA TYR A 32 9.92 6.88 12.73
C TYR A 32 10.32 6.32 11.36
N ASP A 33 9.98 5.06 11.03
CA ASP A 33 10.23 4.48 9.70
C ASP A 33 9.48 5.23 8.59
N SER A 34 8.47 6.03 8.95
CA SER A 34 7.69 6.84 8.00
C SER A 34 8.54 7.86 7.25
N GLU A 35 9.55 8.44 7.90
CA GLU A 35 10.44 9.43 7.30
C GLU A 35 11.13 8.88 6.05
N GLU A 36 11.77 7.73 6.19
CA GLU A 36 12.48 7.09 5.07
C GLU A 36 11.53 6.67 3.94
N CYS A 37 10.36 6.15 4.30
CA CYS A 37 9.33 5.77 3.33
C CYS A 37 8.82 6.97 2.51
N ILE A 38 8.60 8.11 3.16
CA ILE A 38 8.15 9.35 2.51
C ILE A 38 9.24 9.88 1.57
N LYS A 39 10.48 9.98 2.03
CA LYS A 39 11.62 10.42 1.20
C LYS A 39 11.78 9.55 -0.04
N LYS A 40 11.82 8.24 0.13
CA LYS A 40 11.91 7.28 -0.98
C LYS A 40 10.74 7.42 -1.96
N TYR A 41 9.53 7.58 -1.46
CA TYR A 41 8.34 7.73 -2.31
C TYR A 41 8.38 9.01 -3.13
N ILE A 42 8.69 10.15 -2.52
CA ILE A 42 8.79 11.45 -3.22
C ILE A 42 9.87 11.39 -4.30
N MET A 43 11.05 10.88 -3.98
CA MET A 43 12.12 10.72 -4.97
C MET A 43 11.72 9.79 -6.11
N ALA A 44 11.04 8.67 -5.81
CA ALA A 44 10.54 7.75 -6.84
C ALA A 44 9.52 8.42 -7.76
N VAL A 45 8.57 9.17 -7.22
CA VAL A 45 7.55 9.89 -8.00
C VAL A 45 8.20 10.92 -8.91
N GLN A 46 9.16 11.69 -8.41
CA GLN A 46 9.86 12.69 -9.22
C GLN A 46 10.73 12.07 -10.34
N THR A 47 11.34 10.92 -10.05
CA THR A 47 12.24 10.25 -11.00
C THR A 47 11.49 9.42 -12.04
N GLN A 48 10.42 8.70 -11.64
CA GLN A 48 9.74 7.75 -12.52
C GLN A 48 8.62 8.38 -13.34
N PHE A 49 7.98 9.44 -12.83
CA PHE A 49 6.81 10.05 -13.46
C PHE A 49 7.03 11.49 -13.90
N ASP A 50 8.22 12.05 -13.68
CA ASP A 50 8.54 13.45 -13.94
C ASP A 50 7.58 14.45 -13.28
N TYR A 51 6.99 14.03 -12.14
CA TYR A 51 6.09 14.86 -11.35
C TYR A 51 6.84 15.57 -10.24
N LYS A 52 6.71 16.89 -10.17
CA LYS A 52 7.23 17.68 -9.05
C LYS A 52 6.19 17.71 -7.93
N VAL A 53 6.54 17.13 -6.78
CA VAL A 53 5.76 17.30 -5.56
C VAL A 53 5.92 18.75 -5.09
N LYS A 54 4.81 19.48 -4.99
CA LYS A 54 4.80 20.90 -4.57
C LYS A 54 4.38 21.05 -3.13
N PHE A 55 3.44 20.24 -2.68
CA PHE A 55 2.84 20.33 -1.36
C PHE A 55 2.79 18.94 -0.70
N VAL A 56 3.07 18.90 0.60
CA VAL A 56 2.82 17.73 1.43
C VAL A 56 1.93 18.18 2.59
N ARG A 57 0.78 17.53 2.73
CA ARG A 57 -0.17 17.80 3.82
C ARG A 57 -0.17 16.65 4.83
N HIS A 58 -0.14 16.99 6.11
CA HIS A 58 -0.21 16.03 7.21
C HIS A 58 -0.86 16.64 8.46
N ASP A 59 -1.18 15.83 9.45
CA ASP A 59 -1.88 16.19 10.69
C ASP A 59 -0.98 16.82 11.78
N GLY A 60 0.28 17.09 11.45
CA GLY A 60 1.24 17.66 12.42
C GLY A 60 1.78 16.65 13.43
N ALA A 61 1.54 15.35 13.24
CA ALA A 61 2.14 14.34 14.09
C ALA A 61 3.68 14.47 14.11
N ARG A 62 4.28 14.17 15.27
CA ARG A 62 5.71 14.41 15.51
C ARG A 62 6.63 13.75 14.49
N GLU A 63 6.25 12.58 14.01
CA GLU A 63 6.95 11.82 12.98
C GLU A 63 7.03 12.56 11.63
N PHE A 64 6.08 13.44 11.32
CA PHE A 64 6.05 14.25 10.09
C PHE A 64 6.64 15.65 10.26
N ALA A 65 6.72 16.12 11.50
CA ALA A 65 7.30 17.43 11.84
C ALA A 65 8.79 17.36 12.21
N ALA A 66 9.42 16.19 12.10
CA ALA A 66 10.81 15.99 12.45
C ALA A 66 11.76 16.81 11.57
N ASN A 67 12.80 17.39 12.17
CA ASN A 67 13.76 18.25 11.49
C ASN A 67 14.37 17.65 10.21
N PRO A 68 14.74 16.33 10.14
CA PRO A 68 15.32 15.75 8.92
C PRO A 68 14.33 15.69 7.75
N LEU A 69 13.02 15.54 8.03
CA LEU A 69 12.00 15.54 6.98
C LEU A 69 11.72 16.96 6.50
N LYS A 70 11.74 17.93 7.44
CA LYS A 70 11.60 19.34 7.11
C LYS A 70 12.74 19.83 6.21
N ALA A 71 14.00 19.54 6.59
CA ALA A 71 15.17 19.88 5.76
C ALA A 71 15.06 19.27 4.36
N PHE A 72 14.64 18.02 4.24
CA PHE A 72 14.42 17.37 2.95
C PHE A 72 13.36 18.07 2.08
N TYR A 73 12.27 18.55 2.69
CA TYR A 73 11.25 19.31 1.96
C TYR A 73 11.78 20.67 1.53
N ASP A 74 12.50 21.37 2.41
CA ASP A 74 13.10 22.67 2.13
C ASP A 74 14.10 22.57 0.97
N ASP A 75 14.96 21.53 0.95
CA ASP A 75 15.94 21.26 -0.13
C ASP A 75 15.28 21.02 -1.49
N LEU A 76 14.09 20.45 -1.51
CA LEU A 76 13.32 20.17 -2.73
C LEU A 76 12.33 21.28 -3.10
N GLY A 77 12.20 22.32 -2.28
CA GLY A 77 11.22 23.38 -2.45
C GLY A 77 9.77 22.89 -2.28
N ILE A 78 9.55 21.90 -1.42
CA ILE A 78 8.24 21.34 -1.12
C ILE A 78 7.64 22.08 0.08
N GLU A 79 6.46 22.66 -0.11
CA GLU A 79 5.73 23.35 0.96
C GLU A 79 5.00 22.34 1.85
N GLN A 80 5.19 22.46 3.17
CA GLN A 80 4.46 21.68 4.16
C GLN A 80 3.18 22.38 4.56
N GLN A 81 2.06 21.70 4.45
CA GLN A 81 0.75 22.14 4.90
C GLN A 81 0.32 21.34 6.13
N VAL A 82 0.59 21.90 7.30
CA VAL A 82 0.19 21.27 8.56
C VAL A 82 -1.27 21.65 8.86
N THR A 83 -2.11 20.64 9.08
CA THR A 83 -3.50 20.88 9.45
C THR A 83 -3.62 21.38 10.88
N VAL A 84 -4.35 22.46 11.09
CA VAL A 84 -4.59 23.00 12.43
C VAL A 84 -5.43 21.99 13.24
N PRO A 85 -5.08 21.74 14.51
CA PRO A 85 -5.90 20.93 15.41
C PRO A 85 -7.36 21.42 15.39
N TYR A 86 -8.29 20.46 15.33
CA TYR A 86 -9.76 20.71 15.23
C TYR A 86 -10.29 21.20 13.86
N ALA A 87 -9.45 21.43 12.87
CA ALA A 87 -9.90 21.73 11.50
C ALA A 87 -10.11 20.44 10.68
N HIS A 88 -11.09 19.61 11.07
CA HIS A 88 -11.40 18.31 10.45
C HIS A 88 -11.60 18.33 8.92
N LYS A 89 -11.85 19.51 8.34
CA LYS A 89 -12.05 19.64 6.88
C LYS A 89 -10.75 19.55 6.07
N THR A 90 -9.60 19.83 6.66
CA THR A 90 -8.35 20.01 5.91
C THR A 90 -7.57 18.70 5.68
N ASN A 91 -7.74 17.66 6.52
CA ASN A 91 -7.14 16.32 6.32
C ASN A 91 -8.16 15.24 5.92
N GLY A 92 -9.38 15.62 5.60
CA GLY A 92 -10.47 14.69 5.33
C GLY A 92 -10.23 13.73 4.18
N THR A 93 -9.32 14.04 3.25
CA THR A 93 -8.97 13.12 2.14
C THR A 93 -8.18 11.93 2.65
N ALA A 94 -7.13 12.15 3.44
CA ALA A 94 -6.31 11.08 4.01
C ALA A 94 -7.11 10.22 5.00
N GLU A 95 -7.91 10.85 5.87
CA GLU A 95 -8.75 10.13 6.83
C GLU A 95 -9.79 9.23 6.14
N ARG A 96 -10.47 9.73 5.10
CA ARG A 96 -11.42 8.93 4.30
C ARG A 96 -10.72 7.80 3.58
N ALA A 97 -9.53 8.05 3.03
CA ALA A 97 -8.73 7.04 2.36
C ALA A 97 -8.35 5.90 3.33
N ILE A 98 -7.79 6.23 4.50
CA ILE A 98 -7.46 5.24 5.54
C ILE A 98 -8.69 4.42 5.93
N ARG A 99 -9.82 5.10 6.21
CA ARG A 99 -11.08 4.42 6.56
C ARG A 99 -11.52 3.46 5.46
N THR A 100 -11.44 3.86 4.20
CA THR A 100 -11.81 3.03 3.05
C THR A 100 -10.91 1.81 2.95
N ILE A 101 -9.58 1.99 3.02
CA ILE A 101 -8.61 0.88 2.93
C ILE A 101 -8.78 -0.11 4.08
N VAL A 102 -8.93 0.38 5.31
CA VAL A 102 -9.16 -0.47 6.48
C VAL A 102 -10.48 -1.24 6.36
N THR A 103 -11.54 -0.60 5.85
CA THR A 103 -12.83 -1.27 5.64
C THR A 103 -12.73 -2.37 4.59
N ILE A 104 -12.11 -2.11 3.45
CA ILE A 104 -11.90 -3.11 2.38
C ILE A 104 -11.03 -4.26 2.91
N GLY A 105 -9.89 -3.95 3.55
CA GLY A 105 -8.99 -4.96 4.12
C GLY A 105 -9.68 -5.84 5.16
N ARG A 106 -10.48 -5.24 6.05
CA ARG A 106 -11.28 -5.99 7.03
C ARG A 106 -12.28 -6.93 6.35
N SER A 107 -12.96 -6.47 5.32
CA SER A 107 -13.91 -7.30 4.58
C SER A 107 -13.21 -8.47 3.87
N MET A 108 -12.00 -8.25 3.33
CA MET A 108 -11.19 -9.31 2.74
C MET A 108 -10.77 -10.36 3.76
N LEU A 109 -10.27 -9.94 4.93
CA LEU A 109 -9.89 -10.85 6.01
C LEU A 109 -11.07 -11.69 6.48
N HIS A 110 -12.21 -11.04 6.70
CA HIS A 110 -13.42 -11.72 7.16
C HIS A 110 -13.95 -12.73 6.14
N TYR A 111 -13.98 -12.35 4.85
CA TYR A 111 -14.39 -13.25 3.76
C TYR A 111 -13.46 -14.46 3.64
N ALA A 112 -12.16 -14.23 3.72
CA ALA A 112 -11.13 -15.27 3.62
C ALA A 112 -11.01 -16.11 4.91
N LYS A 113 -11.66 -15.71 6.02
CA LYS A 113 -11.54 -16.32 7.35
C LYS A 113 -10.09 -16.35 7.84
N LEU A 114 -9.30 -15.31 7.51
CA LEU A 114 -7.91 -15.18 7.92
C LEU A 114 -7.80 -14.39 9.22
N ASP A 115 -6.73 -14.69 9.98
CA ASP A 115 -6.41 -13.98 11.22
C ASP A 115 -6.08 -12.51 10.97
N ARG A 116 -6.21 -11.70 12.02
CA ARG A 116 -5.94 -10.27 11.98
C ARG A 116 -4.47 -9.94 11.68
N CYS A 117 -3.53 -10.84 11.95
CA CYS A 117 -2.12 -10.63 11.61
C CYS A 117 -1.86 -10.43 10.10
N PHE A 118 -2.79 -10.83 9.22
CA PHE A 118 -2.74 -10.56 7.77
C PHE A 118 -3.18 -9.13 7.38
N TRP A 119 -3.40 -8.23 8.34
CA TRP A 119 -3.91 -6.89 8.05
C TRP A 119 -3.05 -6.09 7.08
N ALA A 120 -1.72 -6.24 7.14
CA ALA A 120 -0.81 -5.50 6.26
C ALA A 120 -0.97 -5.95 4.80
N GLU A 121 -1.03 -7.24 4.55
CA GLU A 121 -1.26 -7.84 3.23
C GLU A 121 -2.64 -7.43 2.68
N ALA A 122 -3.67 -7.48 3.52
CA ALA A 122 -5.01 -7.05 3.15
C ALA A 122 -5.07 -5.55 2.81
N ALA A 123 -4.41 -4.69 3.59
CA ALA A 123 -4.34 -3.26 3.33
C ALA A 123 -3.60 -2.95 2.02
N MET A 124 -2.44 -3.58 1.77
CA MET A 124 -1.69 -3.40 0.53
C MET A 124 -2.49 -3.89 -0.68
N THR A 125 -3.18 -5.02 -0.56
CA THR A 125 -4.06 -5.54 -1.61
C THR A 125 -5.25 -4.60 -1.85
N ALA A 126 -5.84 -4.04 -0.80
CA ALA A 126 -6.91 -3.05 -0.91
C ALA A 126 -6.46 -1.78 -1.66
N ILE A 127 -5.26 -1.28 -1.36
CA ILE A 127 -4.66 -0.14 -2.07
C ILE A 127 -4.43 -0.48 -3.54
N TYR A 128 -3.85 -1.64 -3.84
CA TYR A 128 -3.61 -2.11 -5.19
C TYR A 128 -4.89 -2.14 -6.03
N ILE A 129 -5.96 -2.69 -5.47
CA ILE A 129 -7.28 -2.76 -6.12
C ILE A 129 -7.86 -1.35 -6.27
N LYS A 130 -7.83 -0.54 -5.19
CA LYS A 130 -8.44 0.79 -5.20
C LYS A 130 -7.82 1.72 -6.24
N ASN A 131 -6.51 1.63 -6.45
CA ASN A 131 -5.83 2.38 -7.51
C ASN A 131 -6.27 1.98 -8.93
N ARG A 132 -6.82 0.77 -9.11
CA ARG A 132 -7.27 0.22 -10.40
C ARG A 132 -8.78 0.24 -10.60
N LEU A 133 -9.51 0.81 -9.65
CA LEU A 133 -10.95 1.04 -9.77
C LEU A 133 -11.22 2.50 -10.17
N PRO A 134 -12.23 2.75 -11.03
CA PRO A 134 -12.65 4.11 -11.34
C PRO A 134 -12.97 4.92 -10.09
N SER A 135 -12.61 6.17 -10.10
CA SER A 135 -12.89 7.10 -9.01
C SER A 135 -13.82 8.21 -9.49
N PRO A 136 -14.86 8.60 -8.72
CA PRO A 136 -15.73 9.70 -9.07
C PRO A 136 -14.99 11.03 -9.28
N LYS A 137 -13.80 11.18 -8.68
CA LYS A 137 -12.95 12.35 -8.89
C LYS A 137 -12.29 12.41 -10.27
N CYS A 138 -12.22 11.28 -10.97
CA CYS A 138 -11.36 11.10 -12.13
C CYS A 138 -12.12 10.84 -13.42
N GLN A 139 -13.40 11.24 -13.51
CA GLN A 139 -14.20 11.15 -14.74
C GLN A 139 -14.08 9.78 -15.44
N ASP A 140 -14.36 8.70 -14.70
CA ASP A 140 -14.29 7.30 -15.16
C ASP A 140 -12.87 6.71 -15.38
N GLN A 141 -11.82 7.49 -15.19
CA GLN A 141 -10.46 6.97 -15.17
C GLN A 141 -10.10 6.36 -13.80
N THR A 142 -9.13 5.47 -13.80
CA THR A 142 -8.57 4.95 -12.55
C THR A 142 -7.42 5.83 -12.07
N PRO A 143 -7.16 5.91 -10.74
CA PRO A 143 -5.98 6.59 -10.22
C PRO A 143 -4.66 6.09 -10.86
N PHE A 144 -4.58 4.79 -11.12
CA PHE A 144 -3.45 4.17 -11.81
C PHE A 144 -3.27 4.72 -13.23
N GLU A 145 -4.35 4.86 -13.98
CA GLU A 145 -4.33 5.34 -15.36
C GLU A 145 -3.87 6.80 -15.45
N ILE A 146 -4.31 7.64 -14.51
CA ILE A 146 -3.90 9.05 -14.45
C ILE A 146 -2.39 9.17 -14.20
N VAL A 147 -1.84 8.37 -13.26
CA VAL A 147 -0.42 8.43 -12.89
C VAL A 147 0.47 7.80 -13.95
N ASN A 148 0.04 6.69 -14.56
CA ASN A 148 0.89 5.90 -15.48
C ASN A 148 0.63 6.21 -16.97
N GLY A 149 -0.42 6.94 -17.31
CA GLY A 149 -0.77 7.28 -18.69
C GLY A 149 -1.39 6.13 -19.52
N PHE A 150 -1.65 4.97 -18.92
CA PHE A 150 -2.28 3.83 -19.59
C PHE A 150 -3.23 3.07 -18.69
N ARG A 151 -4.23 2.43 -19.31
CA ARG A 151 -5.27 1.68 -18.59
C ARG A 151 -4.74 0.38 -17.99
N PRO A 152 -4.95 0.13 -16.69
CA PRO A 152 -4.47 -1.09 -16.06
C PRO A 152 -5.27 -2.32 -16.52
N SER A 153 -4.59 -3.44 -16.73
CA SER A 153 -5.25 -4.73 -16.87
C SER A 153 -5.63 -5.27 -15.49
N VAL A 154 -6.86 -5.75 -15.35
CA VAL A 154 -7.38 -6.38 -14.13
C VAL A 154 -7.55 -7.91 -14.27
N LYS A 155 -7.19 -8.48 -15.44
CA LYS A 155 -7.37 -9.93 -15.73
C LYS A 155 -6.59 -10.85 -14.77
N HIS A 156 -5.51 -10.35 -14.20
CA HIS A 156 -4.66 -11.09 -13.25
C HIS A 156 -5.18 -11.02 -11.81
N MET A 157 -6.21 -10.24 -11.53
CA MET A 157 -6.72 -10.13 -10.16
C MET A 157 -7.30 -11.45 -9.65
N ARG A 158 -7.05 -11.73 -8.38
CA ARG A 158 -7.49 -12.92 -7.67
C ARG A 158 -8.18 -12.54 -6.37
N VAL A 159 -9.00 -13.43 -5.85
CA VAL A 159 -9.68 -13.25 -4.56
C VAL A 159 -8.65 -13.38 -3.45
N PHE A 160 -8.57 -12.38 -2.57
CA PHE A 160 -7.68 -12.39 -1.42
C PHE A 160 -7.97 -13.60 -0.52
N GLY A 161 -6.93 -14.30 -0.10
CA GLY A 161 -7.04 -15.50 0.72
C GLY A 161 -7.46 -16.77 -0.05
N CYS A 162 -7.58 -16.74 -1.38
CA CYS A 162 -7.86 -17.97 -2.13
C CYS A 162 -6.67 -18.94 -2.07
N ARG A 163 -6.98 -20.23 -2.11
CA ARG A 163 -5.97 -21.29 -2.20
C ARG A 163 -5.18 -21.17 -3.49
N THR A 164 -3.88 -21.34 -3.39
CA THR A 164 -2.94 -21.29 -4.50
C THR A 164 -2.01 -22.50 -4.45
N PHE A 165 -1.45 -22.86 -5.61
CA PHE A 165 -0.47 -23.95 -5.71
C PHE A 165 0.80 -23.39 -6.35
N VAL A 166 1.87 -23.35 -5.57
CA VAL A 166 3.18 -22.85 -6.00
C VAL A 166 4.03 -24.02 -6.48
N LEU A 167 4.38 -24.00 -7.76
CA LEU A 167 5.21 -25.05 -8.36
C LEU A 167 6.58 -25.11 -7.68
N THR A 168 6.95 -26.27 -7.20
CA THR A 168 8.30 -26.53 -6.68
C THR A 168 9.22 -26.88 -7.85
N PRO A 169 10.33 -26.15 -8.07
CA PRO A 169 11.29 -26.44 -9.13
C PRO A 169 11.81 -27.89 -9.06
N LYS A 170 12.14 -28.49 -10.21
CA LYS A 170 12.61 -29.89 -10.29
C LYS A 170 13.87 -30.13 -9.45
N GLU A 171 14.73 -29.13 -9.38
CA GLU A 171 16.00 -29.14 -8.64
C GLU A 171 15.83 -29.22 -7.12
N ARG A 172 14.63 -28.88 -6.63
CA ARG A 172 14.29 -28.83 -5.19
C ARG A 172 13.35 -29.94 -4.76
N ARG A 173 13.13 -30.95 -5.60
CA ARG A 173 12.23 -32.08 -5.29
C ARG A 173 12.75 -33.40 -5.82
N SER A 174 12.50 -34.49 -5.11
CA SER A 174 12.74 -35.86 -5.58
C SER A 174 11.64 -36.32 -6.54
N LYS A 175 11.87 -37.52 -7.12
CA LYS A 175 10.98 -38.05 -8.16
C LYS A 175 9.55 -38.27 -7.70
N TRP A 176 9.34 -38.51 -6.42
CA TRP A 176 8.03 -38.78 -5.81
C TRP A 176 7.47 -37.66 -4.96
N ASP A 177 8.20 -36.57 -4.79
CA ASP A 177 7.72 -35.42 -4.03
C ASP A 177 6.58 -34.69 -4.76
N PRO A 178 5.68 -34.03 -4.02
CA PRO A 178 4.65 -33.19 -4.60
C PRO A 178 5.23 -32.14 -5.54
N LYS A 179 4.59 -31.94 -6.68
CA LYS A 179 5.03 -30.97 -7.69
C LYS A 179 4.76 -29.52 -7.28
N ALA A 180 3.82 -29.31 -6.38
CA ALA A 180 3.44 -28.00 -5.92
C ALA A 180 3.13 -28.03 -4.43
N ARG A 181 3.37 -26.88 -3.76
CA ARG A 181 2.98 -26.63 -2.37
C ARG A 181 1.74 -25.76 -2.33
N GLU A 182 0.90 -26.02 -1.36
CA GLU A 182 -0.29 -25.21 -1.13
C GLU A 182 0.06 -23.93 -0.39
N GLY A 183 -0.61 -22.84 -0.76
CA GLY A 183 -0.49 -21.55 -0.10
C GLY A 183 -1.74 -20.71 -0.24
N LEU A 184 -1.75 -19.54 0.36
CA LEU A 184 -2.82 -18.56 0.28
C LEU A 184 -2.37 -17.33 -0.50
N PHE A 185 -3.20 -16.87 -1.42
CA PHE A 185 -2.95 -15.62 -2.12
C PHE A 185 -3.10 -14.44 -1.16
N THR A 186 -2.02 -13.67 -0.96
CA THR A 186 -1.99 -12.54 -0.01
C THR A 186 -1.73 -11.20 -0.67
N GLY A 187 -1.55 -11.15 -1.99
CA GLY A 187 -1.42 -9.86 -2.66
C GLY A 187 -0.56 -9.87 -3.92
N TYR A 188 -0.17 -8.69 -4.31
CA TYR A 188 0.56 -8.41 -5.55
C TYR A 188 1.92 -7.79 -5.23
N GLU A 189 2.93 -8.16 -6.01
CA GLU A 189 4.23 -7.48 -6.04
C GLU A 189 4.28 -6.59 -7.29
N GLU A 190 4.32 -5.27 -7.07
CA GLU A 190 4.17 -4.30 -8.17
C GLU A 190 5.37 -4.32 -9.12
N VAL A 191 6.58 -4.48 -8.60
CA VAL A 191 7.82 -4.39 -9.38
C VAL A 191 8.00 -5.61 -10.27
N SER A 192 7.88 -6.80 -9.72
CA SER A 192 8.09 -8.07 -10.43
C SER A 192 6.84 -8.59 -11.14
N LYS A 193 5.69 -7.92 -10.97
CA LYS A 193 4.36 -8.38 -11.44
C LYS A 193 4.01 -9.80 -10.96
N ALA A 194 4.55 -10.19 -9.81
CA ALA A 194 4.34 -11.50 -9.19
C ALA A 194 3.17 -11.46 -8.20
N TYR A 195 2.71 -12.65 -7.83
CA TYR A 195 1.78 -12.83 -6.71
C TYR A 195 2.55 -13.04 -5.41
N ARG A 196 2.05 -12.47 -4.33
CA ARG A 196 2.49 -12.79 -2.98
C ARG A 196 1.65 -13.94 -2.46
N VAL A 197 2.31 -14.98 -2.02
CA VAL A 197 1.68 -16.19 -1.50
C VAL A 197 2.25 -16.49 -0.12
N TYR A 198 1.35 -16.73 0.82
CA TYR A 198 1.71 -17.23 2.15
C TYR A 198 1.80 -18.76 2.08
N ASP A 199 2.92 -19.34 2.51
CA ASP A 199 3.15 -20.78 2.56
C ASP A 199 2.56 -21.32 3.85
N ILE A 200 1.53 -22.17 3.73
CA ILE A 200 0.82 -22.72 4.91
C ILE A 200 1.67 -23.80 5.60
N GLU A 201 2.59 -24.43 4.89
CA GLU A 201 3.42 -25.52 5.40
C GLU A 201 4.71 -25.02 6.07
N ALA A 202 5.02 -23.74 5.94
CA ALA A 202 6.27 -23.14 6.45
C ALA A 202 6.16 -22.55 7.86
N ASP A 203 5.00 -22.67 8.51
CA ASP A 203 4.72 -22.20 9.88
C ASP A 203 5.01 -23.28 10.92
#